data_f882316382693be7a1cd5b712a5ae806
#
_entry.id   f882316382693be7a1cd5b712a5ae806
#
_cell.length_a   1.000
_cell.length_b   1.000
_cell.length_c   1.000
_cell.angle_alpha   90.00
_cell.angle_beta   90.00
_cell.angle_gamma   90.00
#
_symmetry.space_group_name_H-M   'P 1'
#
loop_
_entity.id
_entity.type
_entity.pdbx_description
1 polymer ?
#
loop_
_entity_poly.entity_id
_entity_poly.type
_entity_poly.pdbx_seq_one_letter_code
_entity_poly.pdbx_strand_id
1 'polypeptide(L)'
;MEEERILCEAIHYNDGNIHRNQPKEIESGFIIAGYRHDTCVYIKSLINSNLREVKQGFLTNKKRFVDGYEAFEIAQKAGQILDPELAKEKGKRLLSEDLW
;
A
#
# COMPACT_ATOMS: atom_id res chain seq x y z
N MET A 1 17.20 16.32 -2.74
CA MET A 1 16.63 14.95 -2.64
C MET A 1 15.12 15.01 -2.57
N GLU A 2 14.49 14.11 -3.26
CA GLU A 2 13.04 14.05 -3.30
C GLU A 2 12.50 13.46 -2.01
N GLU A 3 11.48 14.09 -1.43
CA GLU A 3 10.81 13.59 -0.24
C GLU A 3 10.02 12.33 -0.57
N GLU A 4 10.01 11.36 0.35
CA GLU A 4 9.20 10.16 0.19
C GLU A 4 7.72 10.49 0.34
N ARG A 5 6.90 9.93 -0.55
CA ARG A 5 5.46 10.17 -0.63
C ARG A 5 4.73 8.87 -0.91
N ILE A 6 3.49 8.80 -0.49
CA ILE A 6 2.63 7.67 -0.81
C ILE A 6 2.07 7.87 -2.23
N LEU A 7 2.17 6.84 -3.06
CA LEU A 7 1.65 6.86 -4.42
C LEU A 7 0.26 6.25 -4.52
N CYS A 8 0.06 5.08 -3.91
CA CYS A 8 -1.21 4.37 -4.01
C CYS A 8 -1.27 3.27 -2.96
N GLU A 9 -2.46 2.73 -2.75
CA GLU A 9 -2.64 1.54 -1.93
C GLU A 9 -2.13 0.32 -2.69
N ALA A 10 -1.71 -0.69 -1.94
CA ALA A 10 -1.17 -1.91 -2.51
C ALA A 10 -1.40 -3.08 -1.57
N ILE A 11 -1.54 -4.27 -2.15
CA ILE A 11 -1.69 -5.50 -1.37
C ILE A 11 -0.67 -6.51 -1.88
N HIS A 12 0.04 -7.13 -0.95
CA HIS A 12 0.97 -8.22 -1.26
C HIS A 12 0.21 -9.54 -1.25
N TYR A 13 0.25 -10.23 -2.39
CA TYR A 13 -0.31 -11.57 -2.55
C TYR A 13 0.82 -12.56 -2.78
N ASN A 14 0.69 -13.77 -2.23
CA ASN A 14 1.71 -14.78 -2.38
C ASN A 14 1.20 -15.95 -3.23
N ASP A 15 1.91 -16.21 -4.31
CA ASP A 15 1.67 -17.37 -5.18
C ASP A 15 2.78 -18.41 -5.07
N GLY A 16 3.74 -18.19 -4.15
CA GLY A 16 4.89 -19.08 -3.96
C GLY A 16 6.04 -18.85 -4.91
N ASN A 17 5.93 -17.91 -5.83
CA ASN A 17 6.95 -17.66 -6.86
C ASN A 17 7.64 -16.32 -6.66
N ILE A 18 8.86 -16.21 -7.19
CA ILE A 18 9.63 -14.97 -7.19
C ILE A 18 9.37 -14.27 -8.53
N HIS A 19 8.99 -12.99 -8.46
CA HIS A 19 8.69 -12.20 -9.64
C HIS A 19 9.67 -11.05 -9.80
N ARG A 20 9.83 -10.57 -11.03
CA ARG A 20 10.69 -9.42 -11.34
C ARG A 20 10.01 -8.11 -10.94
N ASN A 21 10.83 -7.11 -10.67
CA ASN A 21 10.38 -5.73 -10.47
C ASN A 21 9.46 -5.54 -9.28
N GLN A 22 9.64 -6.36 -8.24
CA GLN A 22 8.89 -6.22 -7.01
C GLN A 22 9.69 -5.43 -5.97
N PRO A 23 9.01 -4.80 -5.01
CA PRO A 23 9.70 -4.13 -3.91
C PRO A 23 10.62 -5.09 -3.14
N LYS A 24 11.72 -4.56 -2.61
CA LYS A 24 12.69 -5.37 -1.88
C LYS A 24 12.13 -6.00 -0.61
N GLU A 25 11.07 -5.41 -0.06
CA GLU A 25 10.45 -5.87 1.19
C GLU A 25 9.72 -7.20 1.05
N ILE A 26 9.40 -7.62 -0.17
CA ILE A 26 8.73 -8.90 -0.39
C ILE A 26 9.72 -9.93 -0.95
N GLU A 27 9.68 -11.15 -0.40
CA GLU A 27 10.58 -12.22 -0.82
C GLU A 27 9.99 -13.08 -1.94
N SER A 28 8.67 -13.25 -1.90
CA SER A 28 7.95 -14.01 -2.93
C SER A 28 6.57 -13.42 -3.13
N GLY A 29 5.92 -13.79 -4.24
CA GLY A 29 4.64 -13.25 -4.61
C GLY A 29 4.78 -11.92 -5.35
N PHE A 30 3.73 -11.13 -5.33
CA PHE A 30 3.69 -9.86 -6.06
C PHE A 30 2.73 -8.88 -5.42
N ILE A 31 2.88 -7.62 -5.84
CA ILE A 31 2.05 -6.51 -5.35
C ILE A 31 0.99 -6.20 -6.40
N ILE A 32 -0.25 -6.02 -5.96
CA ILE A 32 -1.32 -5.42 -6.76
C ILE A 32 -1.56 -4.02 -6.20
N ALA A 33 -1.46 -3.02 -7.04
CA ALA A 33 -1.60 -1.62 -6.66
C ALA A 33 -2.90 -1.02 -7.22
N GLY A 34 -3.48 -0.07 -6.50
CA GLY A 34 -4.68 0.63 -6.93
C GLY A 34 -4.96 1.82 -6.05
N TYR A 35 -5.99 2.58 -6.39
CA TYR A 35 -6.39 3.73 -5.59
C TYR A 35 -6.83 3.33 -4.19
N ARG A 36 -7.64 2.29 -4.12
CA ARG A 36 -8.24 1.86 -2.86
C ARG A 36 -8.10 0.36 -2.69
N HIS A 37 -8.28 -0.10 -1.47
CA HIS A 37 -8.26 -1.52 -1.15
C HIS A 37 -9.18 -2.33 -2.07
N ASP A 38 -10.39 -1.83 -2.29
CA ASP A 38 -11.38 -2.53 -3.12
C ASP A 38 -10.89 -2.69 -4.56
N THR A 39 -10.15 -1.73 -5.09
CA THR A 39 -9.56 -1.83 -6.43
C THR A 39 -8.59 -2.99 -6.50
N CYS A 40 -7.75 -3.13 -5.50
CA CYS A 40 -6.77 -4.22 -5.44
C CYS A 40 -7.46 -5.58 -5.35
N VAL A 41 -8.48 -5.69 -4.53
CA VAL A 41 -9.25 -6.94 -4.37
C VAL A 41 -9.94 -7.32 -5.68
N TYR A 42 -10.51 -6.34 -6.37
CA TYR A 42 -11.15 -6.58 -7.66
C TYR A 42 -10.16 -7.11 -8.70
N ILE A 43 -8.99 -6.48 -8.81
CA ILE A 43 -7.95 -6.92 -9.75
C ILE A 43 -7.49 -8.34 -9.42
N LYS A 44 -7.30 -8.63 -8.14
CA LYS A 44 -6.94 -9.98 -7.68
C LYS A 44 -7.96 -11.02 -8.14
N SER A 45 -9.26 -10.69 -8.06
CA SER A 45 -10.31 -11.62 -8.45
C SER A 45 -10.30 -11.94 -9.96
N LEU A 46 -9.79 -11.01 -10.78
CA LEU A 46 -9.64 -11.23 -12.22
C LEU A 46 -8.46 -12.15 -12.54
N ILE A 47 -7.48 -12.24 -11.66
CA ILE A 47 -6.29 -13.06 -11.86
C ILE A 47 -6.52 -14.47 -11.30
N ASN A 48 -6.79 -14.57 -10.01
CA ASN A 48 -6.97 -15.85 -9.33
C ASN A 48 -7.63 -15.60 -7.96
N SER A 49 -8.87 -16.05 -7.81
CA SER A 49 -9.60 -15.84 -6.56
C SER A 49 -8.98 -16.57 -5.35
N ASN A 50 -8.10 -17.53 -5.59
CA ASN A 50 -7.46 -18.31 -4.53
C ASN A 50 -6.11 -17.75 -4.08
N LEU A 51 -5.68 -16.61 -4.63
CA LEU A 51 -4.44 -15.97 -4.18
C LEU A 51 -4.54 -15.57 -2.72
N ARG A 52 -3.49 -15.85 -1.97
CA ARG A 52 -3.46 -15.57 -0.54
C ARG A 52 -2.94 -14.16 -0.29
N GLU A 53 -3.75 -13.34 0.38
CA GLU A 53 -3.32 -12.03 0.84
C GLU A 53 -2.33 -12.20 1.99
N VAL A 54 -1.18 -11.55 1.89
CA VAL A 54 -0.15 -11.55 2.93
C VAL A 54 -0.25 -10.30 3.77
N LYS A 55 -0.28 -9.13 3.11
CA LYS A 55 -0.24 -7.86 3.83
C LYS A 55 -0.83 -6.75 2.97
N GLN A 56 -1.57 -5.85 3.61
CA GLN A 56 -2.04 -4.62 3.01
C GLN A 56 -1.08 -3.48 3.33
N GLY A 57 -0.91 -2.56 2.42
CA GLY A 57 -0.04 -1.43 2.62
C GLY A 57 -0.11 -0.43 1.48
N PHE A 58 1.00 0.24 1.24
CA PHE A 58 1.09 1.29 0.24
C PHE A 58 2.44 1.26 -0.46
N LEU A 59 2.47 1.76 -1.69
CA LEU A 59 3.71 1.96 -2.43
C LEU A 59 4.14 3.41 -2.35
N THR A 60 5.45 3.63 -2.30
CA THR A 60 6.03 4.97 -2.25
C THR A 60 6.80 5.28 -3.52
N ASN A 61 7.09 6.57 -3.73
CA ASN A 61 7.92 7.02 -4.86
C ASN A 61 9.38 6.57 -4.75
N LYS A 62 9.77 5.99 -3.63
CA LYS A 62 11.11 5.41 -3.44
C LYS A 62 11.11 3.90 -3.62
N LYS A 63 10.11 3.38 -4.32
CA LYS A 63 9.99 1.96 -4.66
C LYS A 63 9.90 1.06 -3.44
N ARG A 64 9.26 1.54 -2.38
CA ARG A 64 9.07 0.78 -1.14
C ARG A 64 7.61 0.36 -0.99
N PHE A 65 7.41 -0.82 -0.41
CA PHE A 65 6.11 -1.29 0.06
C PHE A 65 6.11 -1.15 1.58
N VAL A 66 5.20 -0.33 2.11
CA VAL A 66 5.14 0.00 3.53
C VAL A 66 3.77 -0.33 4.09
N ASP A 67 3.71 -0.65 5.39
CA ASP A 67 2.42 -0.91 6.04
C ASP A 67 1.68 0.39 6.32
N GLY A 68 0.45 0.28 6.83
CA GLY A 68 -0.38 1.44 7.07
C GLY A 68 0.18 2.41 8.10
N TYR A 69 0.92 1.92 9.08
CA TYR A 69 1.49 2.77 10.13
C TYR A 69 2.69 3.57 9.61
N GLU A 70 3.58 2.93 8.90
CA GLU A 70 4.70 3.62 8.26
C GLU A 70 4.20 4.58 7.19
N ALA A 71 3.21 4.15 6.41
CA ALA A 71 2.58 4.99 5.39
C ALA A 71 1.96 6.26 6.00
N PHE A 72 1.36 6.15 7.18
CA PHE A 72 0.80 7.30 7.88
C PHE A 72 1.88 8.34 8.16
N GLU A 73 3.01 7.92 8.69
CA GLU A 73 4.12 8.83 8.98
C GLU A 73 4.64 9.50 7.71
N ILE A 74 4.79 8.73 6.64
CA ILE A 74 5.26 9.26 5.36
C ILE A 74 4.26 10.29 4.81
N ALA A 75 2.97 9.94 4.78
CA ALA A 75 1.94 10.82 4.24
C ALA A 75 1.78 12.10 5.07
N GLN A 76 1.87 11.98 6.40
CA GLN A 76 1.77 13.12 7.29
C GLN A 76 2.93 14.10 7.03
N LYS A 77 4.14 13.58 6.95
CA LYS A 77 5.33 14.40 6.70
C LYS A 77 5.29 15.06 5.33
N ALA A 78 4.73 14.37 4.35
CA ALA A 78 4.61 14.88 2.98
C ALA A 78 3.38 15.79 2.77
N GLY A 79 2.54 15.97 3.79
CA GLY A 79 1.36 16.82 3.70
C GLY A 79 0.24 16.23 2.85
N GLN A 80 0.17 14.90 2.74
CA GLN A 80 -0.78 14.23 1.87
C GLN A 80 -2.12 13.91 2.53
N ILE A 81 -2.21 13.95 3.85
CA ILE A 81 -3.43 13.56 4.58
C ILE A 81 -4.46 14.67 4.51
N LEU A 82 -5.66 14.37 4.02
CA LEU A 82 -6.74 15.34 3.82
C LEU A 82 -7.24 15.94 5.12
N ASP A 83 -7.41 15.12 6.15
CA ASP A 83 -7.84 15.55 7.47
C ASP A 83 -6.94 14.93 8.53
N PRO A 84 -5.82 15.60 8.88
CA PRO A 84 -4.84 15.03 9.80
C PRO A 84 -5.40 14.72 11.19
N GLU A 85 -6.31 15.52 11.70
CA GLU A 85 -6.87 15.30 13.04
C GLU A 85 -7.75 14.07 13.06
N LEU A 86 -8.61 13.89 12.06
CA LEU A 86 -9.46 12.72 11.95
C LEU A 86 -8.61 11.46 11.77
N ALA A 87 -7.57 11.54 10.95
CA ALA A 87 -6.67 10.41 10.73
C ALA A 87 -5.99 9.96 12.01
N LYS A 88 -5.57 10.91 12.85
CA LYS A 88 -4.96 10.60 14.16
C LYS A 88 -5.95 9.93 15.09
N GLU A 89 -7.20 10.38 15.09
CA GLU A 89 -8.25 9.78 15.91
C GLU A 89 -8.52 8.33 15.54
N LYS A 90 -8.31 7.97 14.28
CA LYS A 90 -8.48 6.60 13.78
C LYS A 90 -7.33 5.67 14.13
N GLY A 91 -6.29 6.15 14.86
CA GLY A 91 -5.20 5.30 15.33
C GLY A 91 -3.91 5.36 14.55
N LYS A 92 -3.71 6.39 13.74
CA LYS A 92 -2.46 6.65 12.99
C LYS A 92 -2.08 5.54 12.01
N ARG A 93 -3.07 4.83 11.50
CA ARG A 93 -2.91 3.88 10.41
C ARG A 93 -3.51 4.50 9.16
N LEU A 94 -2.73 4.63 8.10
CA LEU A 94 -3.21 5.23 6.87
C LEU A 94 -4.24 4.34 6.19
N LEU A 95 -5.34 4.98 5.74
CA LEU A 95 -6.34 4.35 4.89
C LEU A 95 -6.36 5.12 3.58
N SER A 96 -6.70 4.46 2.48
CA SER A 96 -6.72 5.14 1.18
C SER A 96 -7.67 6.33 1.18
N GLU A 97 -8.75 6.29 1.96
CA GLU A 97 -9.69 7.41 2.10
C GLU A 97 -9.09 8.64 2.78
N ASP A 98 -7.96 8.50 3.47
CA ASP A 98 -7.26 9.64 4.07
C ASP A 98 -6.50 10.46 3.03
N LEU A 99 -6.28 9.91 1.84
CA LEU A 99 -5.50 10.54 0.77
C LEU A 99 -6.36 11.12 -0.34
N TRP A 100 -7.48 10.48 -0.64
CA TRP A 100 -8.39 10.92 -1.70
C TRP A 100 -9.79 10.30 -1.58
#